data_2d844305b4fd916009cbc01b14805f08
#
_entry.id   2d844305b4fd916009cbc01b14805f08
#
_cell.length_a   1.000
_cell.length_b   1.000
_cell.length_c   1.000
_cell.angle_alpha   90.00
_cell.angle_beta   90.00
_cell.angle_gamma   90.00
#
_symmetry.space_group_name_H-M   'P 1'
#
loop_
_entity.id
_entity.type
_entity.pdbx_description
1 polymer ?
#
loop_
_entity_poly.entity_id
_entity_poly.type
_entity_poly.pdbx_seq_one_letter_code
_entity_poly.pdbx_strand_id
1 'polypeptide(L)'
;MPTGQQPRLLVSITRLVAFVTVVTTGLLSEAQVPDGEWHAFGRDEANTKYSPLDHITADNFSDLEIAWRWTSLSRAVVEENERIRPSAFKSSPLMADGLVYVSTALGQAAALDAGTGEPVWTYDPRIYDDMERPPNMGWHHRGLSYWKDDQSDDARIFMSNHDLKLVALNARTGARYPDFGENGYVDLTQGYGRAIDASRMTYSSPVAVAGDTIITGSIVQDTNIRLREASPGDVRAYDARTGVMKWIFHTIPQGDEFGVDSWQNESWRYSGHTNVWSYMAVDEELGLVFLPTGTPSNDWYGGMRPGNNLFAESIVAVDIETGQRVWHFQAIHHGLWDWDFPTGPNLLDITVDGREIKAIAQVSKQAFT
;
A
#
# COMPACT_ATOMS: atom_id res chain seq x y z
N MET A 1 -57.66 12.30 -75.13
CA MET A 1 -57.86 12.90 -73.83
C MET A 1 -57.48 11.87 -72.80
N PRO A 2 -56.48 12.06 -72.09
CA PRO A 2 -56.53 11.69 -70.67
C PRO A 2 -55.86 12.76 -69.80
N THR A 3 -56.46 12.91 -68.65
CA THR A 3 -56.17 13.84 -67.56
C THR A 3 -54.92 13.43 -66.80
N GLY A 4 -53.96 14.33 -66.66
CA GLY A 4 -52.79 14.18 -65.85
C GLY A 4 -53.08 14.45 -64.36
N GLN A 5 -52.67 13.47 -63.53
CA GLN A 5 -52.53 13.69 -62.08
C GLN A 5 -51.07 13.93 -61.73
N GLN A 6 -50.80 15.06 -61.08
CA GLN A 6 -49.50 15.36 -60.50
C GLN A 6 -49.39 14.71 -59.08
N PRO A 7 -48.25 14.16 -58.68
CA PRO A 7 -48.04 13.64 -57.32
C PRO A 7 -47.75 14.79 -56.35
N ARG A 8 -48.43 14.77 -55.22
CA ARG A 8 -48.14 15.63 -54.05
C ARG A 8 -46.89 15.15 -53.35
N LEU A 9 -45.88 16.04 -53.26
CA LEU A 9 -44.71 15.81 -52.38
C LEU A 9 -45.10 16.01 -50.93
N LEU A 10 -45.03 14.94 -50.12
CA LEU A 10 -45.09 14.99 -48.67
C LEU A 10 -43.68 15.31 -48.13
N VAL A 11 -43.47 16.49 -47.61
CA VAL A 11 -42.24 16.85 -46.87
C VAL A 11 -42.42 16.39 -45.43
N SER A 12 -41.71 15.32 -45.10
CA SER A 12 -41.58 14.83 -43.71
C SER A 12 -40.52 15.63 -43.00
N ILE A 13 -40.91 16.48 -42.04
CA ILE A 13 -39.99 17.20 -41.15
C ILE A 13 -39.62 16.29 -40.01
N THR A 14 -38.48 15.62 -40.12
CA THR A 14 -37.88 14.87 -39.02
C THR A 14 -37.18 15.87 -38.09
N ARG A 15 -37.78 16.11 -36.91
CA ARG A 15 -37.13 16.89 -35.85
C ARG A 15 -35.99 16.02 -35.25
N LEU A 16 -34.75 16.41 -35.53
CA LEU A 16 -33.56 15.90 -34.89
C LEU A 16 -33.50 16.49 -33.47
N VAL A 17 -33.79 15.68 -32.47
CA VAL A 17 -33.54 16.03 -31.08
C VAL A 17 -32.10 15.67 -30.78
N ALA A 18 -31.21 16.65 -30.72
CA ALA A 18 -29.85 16.50 -30.27
C ALA A 18 -29.86 16.37 -28.74
N PHE A 19 -29.59 15.16 -28.22
CA PHE A 19 -29.24 14.97 -26.82
C PHE A 19 -27.81 15.49 -26.62
N VAL A 20 -27.64 16.62 -25.97
CA VAL A 20 -26.36 17.10 -25.47
C VAL A 20 -26.14 16.37 -24.14
N THR A 21 -25.37 15.28 -24.16
CA THR A 21 -24.85 14.67 -22.94
C THR A 21 -23.75 15.58 -22.42
N VAL A 22 -24.04 16.35 -21.40
CA VAL A 22 -23.01 17.09 -20.65
C VAL A 22 -22.30 16.02 -19.80
N VAL A 23 -21.17 15.54 -20.28
CA VAL A 23 -20.21 14.80 -19.45
C VAL A 23 -19.54 15.83 -18.56
N THR A 24 -20.01 15.98 -17.34
CA THR A 24 -19.26 16.66 -16.29
C THR A 24 -18.11 15.73 -15.92
N THR A 25 -16.95 15.94 -16.54
CA THR A 25 -15.69 15.46 -15.98
C THR A 25 -15.49 16.24 -14.68
N GLY A 26 -15.90 15.62 -13.56
CA GLY A 26 -15.43 16.05 -12.26
C GLY A 26 -13.90 15.91 -12.30
N LEU A 27 -13.18 17.01 -12.29
CA LEU A 27 -11.79 17.03 -11.93
C LEU A 27 -11.76 16.52 -10.49
N LEU A 28 -11.34 15.28 -10.29
CA LEU A 28 -10.91 14.80 -8.99
C LEU A 28 -9.68 15.66 -8.67
N SER A 29 -9.88 16.66 -7.82
CA SER A 29 -8.77 17.39 -7.21
C SER A 29 -8.05 16.36 -6.33
N GLU A 30 -6.78 16.06 -6.58
CA GLU A 30 -5.94 15.43 -5.58
C GLU A 30 -6.20 16.15 -4.26
N ALA A 31 -6.58 15.38 -3.23
CA ALA A 31 -6.73 15.93 -1.90
C ALA A 31 -5.33 16.30 -1.40
N GLN A 32 -4.95 17.55 -1.64
CA GLN A 32 -3.62 18.04 -1.30
C GLN A 32 -3.45 17.96 0.22
N VAL A 33 -2.42 17.24 0.67
CA VAL A 33 -2.10 17.16 2.11
C VAL A 33 -1.87 18.57 2.63
N PRO A 34 -2.57 19.00 3.71
CA PRO A 34 -2.44 20.35 4.25
C PRO A 34 -0.99 20.68 4.62
N ASP A 35 -0.63 21.96 4.53
CA ASP A 35 0.68 22.43 4.95
C ASP A 35 0.93 22.10 6.42
N GLY A 36 2.10 21.51 6.72
CA GLY A 36 2.46 21.07 8.06
C GLY A 36 1.97 19.66 8.42
N GLU A 37 1.14 19.02 7.60
CA GLU A 37 0.68 17.66 7.82
C GLU A 37 1.49 16.63 7.02
N TRP A 38 1.41 15.35 7.48
CA TRP A 38 2.14 14.21 6.94
C TRP A 38 1.27 12.97 7.01
N HIS A 39 0.49 12.68 5.97
CA HIS A 39 -0.59 11.69 5.98
C HIS A 39 -0.14 10.27 5.66
N ALA A 40 0.94 10.10 4.90
CA ALA A 40 1.49 8.81 4.50
C ALA A 40 2.98 8.71 4.84
N PHE A 41 3.60 7.56 4.63
CA PHE A 41 5.03 7.36 4.83
C PHE A 41 5.89 8.44 4.15
N GLY A 42 5.56 8.78 2.93
CA GLY A 42 6.25 9.78 2.11
C GLY A 42 5.64 11.19 2.18
N ARG A 43 4.91 11.54 3.21
CA ARG A 43 4.03 12.69 3.40
C ARG A 43 2.68 12.52 2.71
N ASP A 44 2.69 12.13 1.47
CA ASP A 44 1.56 11.88 0.58
C ASP A 44 1.72 10.50 -0.08
N GLU A 45 0.68 10.05 -0.75
CA GLU A 45 0.67 8.75 -1.41
C GLU A 45 1.56 8.71 -2.68
N ALA A 46 1.95 9.89 -3.21
CA ALA A 46 2.92 10.01 -4.28
C ALA A 46 4.39 9.85 -3.81
N ASN A 47 4.61 9.70 -2.51
CA ASN A 47 5.92 9.63 -1.86
C ASN A 47 6.82 10.83 -2.14
N THR A 48 6.29 12.04 -2.19
CA THR A 48 7.06 13.25 -2.50
C THR A 48 8.13 13.56 -1.48
N LYS A 49 7.93 13.20 -0.20
CA LYS A 49 8.84 13.47 0.93
C LYS A 49 9.19 14.95 1.06
N TYR A 50 8.31 15.80 0.59
CA TYR A 50 8.48 17.24 0.57
C TYR A 50 7.51 17.92 1.53
N SER A 51 8.01 18.83 2.37
CA SER A 51 7.21 19.73 3.19
C SER A 51 7.36 21.15 2.67
N PRO A 52 6.27 21.90 2.45
CA PRO A 52 6.36 23.32 2.03
C PRO A 52 6.72 24.26 3.18
N LEU A 53 6.87 23.76 4.41
CA LEU A 53 7.23 24.57 5.57
C LEU A 53 8.63 25.14 5.41
N ASP A 54 8.77 26.45 5.62
CA ASP A 54 10.02 27.19 5.48
C ASP A 54 10.48 27.91 6.78
N HIS A 55 9.85 27.59 7.92
CA HIS A 55 10.17 28.20 9.22
C HIS A 55 11.57 27.83 9.72
N ILE A 56 12.13 26.68 9.32
CA ILE A 56 13.47 26.27 9.68
C ILE A 56 14.40 26.64 8.52
N THR A 57 15.38 27.49 8.81
CA THR A 57 16.34 28.02 7.84
C THR A 57 17.78 27.77 8.31
N ALA A 58 18.75 28.01 7.44
CA ALA A 58 20.16 27.93 7.84
C ALA A 58 20.52 28.90 8.97
N ASP A 59 19.81 30.02 9.08
CA ASP A 59 20.09 31.06 10.07
C ASP A 59 19.57 30.72 11.48
N ASN A 60 18.50 29.94 11.59
CA ASN A 60 17.88 29.59 12.87
C ASN A 60 17.99 28.11 13.24
N PHE A 61 18.63 27.30 12.41
CA PHE A 61 18.76 25.85 12.69
C PHE A 61 19.50 25.57 14.02
N SER A 62 20.50 26.40 14.36
CA SER A 62 21.24 26.27 15.63
C SER A 62 20.42 26.58 16.88
N ASP A 63 19.29 27.25 16.73
CA ASP A 63 18.41 27.69 17.82
C ASP A 63 17.30 26.68 18.14
N LEU A 64 17.27 25.57 17.39
CA LEU A 64 16.29 24.51 17.62
C LEU A 64 16.53 23.82 18.95
N GLU A 65 15.46 23.69 19.72
CA GLU A 65 15.43 22.96 20.99
C GLU A 65 14.47 21.76 20.90
N ILE A 66 14.67 20.76 21.77
CA ILE A 66 13.75 19.62 21.88
C ILE A 66 12.50 20.09 22.59
N ALA A 67 11.38 20.18 21.87
CA ALA A 67 10.11 20.60 22.42
C ALA A 67 9.54 19.59 23.44
N TRP A 68 9.60 18.29 23.11
CA TRP A 68 9.13 17.22 23.99
C TRP A 68 9.79 15.88 23.64
N ARG A 69 9.60 14.90 24.53
CA ARG A 69 10.05 13.52 24.35
C ARG A 69 8.94 12.57 24.75
N TRP A 70 8.67 11.59 23.93
CA TRP A 70 7.76 10.51 24.24
C TRP A 70 8.51 9.19 24.41
N THR A 71 8.13 8.41 25.42
CA THR A 71 8.68 7.07 25.66
C THR A 71 7.80 6.01 25.01
N SER A 72 8.37 5.21 24.12
CA SER A 72 7.64 4.15 23.41
C SER A 72 6.95 3.18 24.35
N LEU A 73 5.72 2.78 24.01
CA LEU A 73 4.94 1.77 24.75
C LEU A 73 5.68 0.43 24.87
N SER A 74 6.49 0.08 23.88
CA SER A 74 7.29 -1.15 23.87
C SER A 74 8.29 -1.21 25.02
N ARG A 75 8.67 -0.09 25.60
CA ARG A 75 9.65 -0.06 26.70
C ARG A 75 9.18 -0.83 27.92
N ALA A 76 7.97 -0.59 28.38
CA ALA A 76 7.40 -1.30 29.53
C ALA A 76 7.35 -2.82 29.29
N VAL A 77 6.92 -3.23 28.06
CA VAL A 77 6.87 -4.65 27.70
C VAL A 77 8.24 -5.31 27.76
N VAL A 78 9.28 -4.63 27.25
CA VAL A 78 10.66 -5.17 27.27
C VAL A 78 11.23 -5.22 28.68
N GLU A 79 10.91 -4.24 29.54
CA GLU A 79 11.33 -4.23 30.95
C GLU A 79 10.67 -5.37 31.75
N GLU A 80 9.42 -5.74 31.43
CA GLU A 80 8.71 -6.87 32.04
C GLU A 80 9.11 -8.23 31.48
N ASN A 81 9.50 -8.30 30.20
CA ASN A 81 9.83 -9.57 29.52
C ASN A 81 11.06 -9.42 28.60
N GLU A 82 12.22 -9.77 29.13
CA GLU A 82 13.49 -9.71 28.40
C GLU A 82 13.58 -10.58 27.14
N ARG A 83 12.64 -11.50 26.93
CA ARG A 83 12.58 -12.32 25.70
C ARG A 83 12.02 -11.54 24.52
N ILE A 84 11.23 -10.51 24.78
CA ILE A 84 10.65 -9.64 23.76
C ILE A 84 11.66 -8.53 23.47
N ARG A 85 12.26 -8.58 22.28
CA ARG A 85 13.26 -7.59 21.86
C ARG A 85 12.89 -6.97 20.53
N PRO A 86 12.56 -5.67 20.50
CA PRO A 86 12.45 -4.93 19.26
C PRO A 86 13.74 -5.03 18.46
N SER A 87 13.65 -5.38 17.18
CA SER A 87 14.82 -5.47 16.30
C SER A 87 15.23 -4.11 15.74
N ALA A 88 14.25 -3.25 15.46
CA ALA A 88 14.49 -1.90 14.96
C ALA A 88 13.26 -1.01 15.13
N PHE A 89 13.48 0.28 15.32
CA PHE A 89 12.44 1.32 15.18
C PHE A 89 12.48 1.83 13.72
N LYS A 90 11.46 1.50 12.94
CA LYS A 90 11.36 1.84 11.51
C LYS A 90 10.14 2.69 11.19
N SER A 91 9.34 3.04 12.21
CA SER A 91 8.11 3.79 12.03
C SER A 91 8.40 5.21 11.57
N SER A 92 7.75 5.64 10.49
CA SER A 92 7.60 7.05 10.16
C SER A 92 6.36 7.57 10.86
N PRO A 93 6.46 8.57 11.73
CA PRO A 93 5.30 9.19 12.33
C PRO A 93 4.45 9.89 11.27
N LEU A 94 3.13 9.86 11.45
CA LEU A 94 2.19 10.67 10.67
C LEU A 94 1.80 11.91 11.48
N MET A 95 1.37 12.95 10.78
CA MET A 95 0.83 14.16 11.38
C MET A 95 -0.47 14.52 10.65
N ALA A 96 -1.59 14.51 11.37
CA ALA A 96 -2.88 14.93 10.85
C ALA A 96 -3.78 15.47 11.97
N ASP A 97 -4.57 16.48 11.67
CA ASP A 97 -5.55 17.10 12.59
C ASP A 97 -4.97 17.45 13.99
N GLY A 98 -3.69 17.91 14.05
CA GLY A 98 -3.00 18.28 15.29
C GLY A 98 -2.45 17.12 16.12
N LEU A 99 -2.51 15.88 15.62
CA LEU A 99 -2.02 14.69 16.29
C LEU A 99 -0.86 14.05 15.54
N VAL A 100 0.14 13.58 16.29
CA VAL A 100 1.24 12.75 15.77
C VAL A 100 0.91 11.29 16.03
N TYR A 101 0.78 10.49 14.98
CA TYR A 101 0.52 9.06 15.09
C TYR A 101 1.82 8.27 14.89
N VAL A 102 2.06 7.32 15.77
CA VAL A 102 3.27 6.51 15.73
C VAL A 102 2.96 5.05 16.05
N SER A 103 3.57 4.13 15.32
CA SER A 103 3.57 2.71 15.67
C SER A 103 4.85 2.32 16.38
N THR A 104 4.78 1.28 17.22
CA THR A 104 5.95 0.68 17.85
C THR A 104 6.35 -0.61 17.16
N ALA A 105 7.57 -1.07 17.42
CA ALA A 105 8.07 -2.33 16.87
C ALA A 105 7.21 -3.54 17.25
N LEU A 106 6.51 -3.49 18.38
CA LEU A 106 5.65 -4.59 18.88
C LEU A 106 4.20 -4.52 18.34
N GLY A 107 3.95 -3.68 17.32
CA GLY A 107 2.61 -3.57 16.74
C GLY A 107 1.61 -2.82 17.62
N GLN A 108 2.10 -1.91 18.45
CA GLN A 108 1.30 -0.96 19.21
C GLN A 108 1.20 0.36 18.45
N ALA A 109 0.19 1.19 18.74
CA ALA A 109 0.04 2.52 18.18
C ALA A 109 -0.28 3.55 19.26
N ALA A 110 0.09 4.81 19.01
CA ALA A 110 -0.26 5.94 19.84
C ALA A 110 -0.58 7.17 18.98
N ALA A 111 -1.51 8.00 19.46
CA ALA A 111 -1.64 9.38 19.01
C ALA A 111 -1.20 10.31 20.13
N LEU A 112 -0.36 11.26 19.79
CA LEU A 112 0.21 12.26 20.68
C LEU A 112 -0.26 13.64 20.26
N ASP A 113 -0.55 14.52 21.20
CA ASP A 113 -0.73 15.93 20.89
C ASP A 113 0.57 16.50 20.31
N ALA A 114 0.50 17.10 19.15
CA ALA A 114 1.69 17.53 18.41
C ALA A 114 2.47 18.65 19.10
N GLY A 115 1.79 19.48 19.88
CA GLY A 115 2.42 20.60 20.62
C GLY A 115 3.09 20.18 21.92
N THR A 116 2.54 19.17 22.62
CA THR A 116 2.99 18.79 23.97
C THR A 116 3.65 17.42 24.05
N GLY A 117 3.41 16.53 23.07
CA GLY A 117 3.86 15.14 23.09
C GLY A 117 3.09 14.24 24.06
N GLU A 118 2.03 14.75 24.70
CA GLU A 118 1.21 13.97 25.62
C GLU A 118 0.34 12.97 24.85
N PRO A 119 0.24 11.72 25.32
CA PRO A 119 -0.61 10.72 24.69
C PRO A 119 -2.10 11.09 24.79
N VAL A 120 -2.76 11.21 23.64
CA VAL A 120 -4.22 11.35 23.54
C VAL A 120 -4.89 10.00 23.63
N TRP A 121 -4.34 9.01 22.94
CA TRP A 121 -4.76 7.62 23.07
C TRP A 121 -3.61 6.66 22.77
N THR A 122 -3.75 5.44 23.23
CA THR A 122 -2.84 4.33 22.94
C THR A 122 -3.64 3.08 22.57
N TYR A 123 -3.08 2.28 21.68
CA TYR A 123 -3.62 0.99 21.26
C TYR A 123 -2.55 -0.09 21.42
N ASP A 124 -2.86 -1.14 22.19
CA ASP A 124 -1.97 -2.29 22.37
C ASP A 124 -2.77 -3.59 22.20
N PRO A 125 -2.65 -4.27 21.06
CA PRO A 125 -3.32 -5.54 20.82
C PRO A 125 -2.66 -6.72 21.55
N ARG A 126 -1.53 -6.52 22.24
CA ARG A 126 -0.76 -7.50 23.01
C ARG A 126 -0.41 -8.77 22.22
N ILE A 127 -0.18 -8.64 20.92
CA ILE A 127 0.15 -9.76 20.02
C ILE A 127 1.39 -10.53 20.45
N TYR A 128 2.29 -9.89 21.20
CA TYR A 128 3.52 -10.48 21.72
C TYR A 128 3.28 -11.48 22.86
N ASP A 129 2.09 -11.48 23.48
CA ASP A 129 1.74 -12.47 24.52
C ASP A 129 1.44 -13.85 23.94
N ASP A 130 0.84 -13.89 22.74
CA ASP A 130 0.38 -15.11 22.10
C ASP A 130 1.40 -15.70 21.10
N MET A 131 2.47 -14.96 20.80
CA MET A 131 3.48 -15.42 19.85
C MET A 131 4.59 -16.23 20.53
N GLU A 132 4.62 -17.53 20.25
CA GLU A 132 5.70 -18.43 20.72
C GLU A 132 7.09 -18.04 20.19
N ARG A 133 7.16 -17.35 19.07
CA ARG A 133 8.39 -16.91 18.40
C ARG A 133 8.24 -15.47 17.90
N PRO A 134 9.34 -14.71 17.85
CA PRO A 134 9.34 -13.43 17.16
C PRO A 134 8.87 -13.59 15.71
N PRO A 135 8.23 -12.55 15.16
CA PRO A 135 7.88 -12.50 13.74
C PRO A 135 9.11 -12.73 12.84
N ASN A 136 8.87 -13.17 11.63
CA ASN A 136 9.93 -13.19 10.62
C ASN A 136 10.60 -11.82 10.51
N MET A 137 11.94 -11.80 10.44
CA MET A 137 12.77 -10.58 10.50
C MET A 137 12.73 -9.82 11.84
N GLY A 138 12.14 -10.41 12.91
CA GLY A 138 12.07 -9.84 14.25
C GLY A 138 10.99 -8.77 14.42
N TRP A 139 10.87 -8.26 15.63
CA TRP A 139 9.89 -7.22 15.97
C TRP A 139 10.27 -5.87 15.36
N HIS A 140 9.55 -5.44 14.34
CA HIS A 140 9.66 -4.11 13.75
C HIS A 140 8.35 -3.74 13.07
N HIS A 141 8.05 -2.46 13.00
CA HIS A 141 6.89 -1.92 12.27
C HIS A 141 7.29 -0.64 11.56
N ARG A 142 6.79 -0.42 10.34
CA ARG A 142 7.25 0.69 9.48
C ARG A 142 6.37 1.91 9.53
N GLY A 143 5.19 1.82 10.11
CA GLY A 143 4.30 2.98 10.23
C GLY A 143 2.82 2.62 10.12
N LEU A 144 2.02 3.64 10.16
CA LEU A 144 0.57 3.63 10.08
C LEU A 144 0.13 4.27 8.78
N SER A 145 -1.17 4.17 8.46
CA SER A 145 -1.77 4.90 7.35
C SER A 145 -2.97 5.69 7.85
N TYR A 146 -3.12 6.89 7.36
CA TYR A 146 -4.22 7.79 7.68
C TYR A 146 -5.21 7.84 6.52
N TRP A 147 -6.49 7.77 6.82
CA TRP A 147 -7.58 7.95 5.89
C TRP A 147 -8.63 8.86 6.50
N LYS A 148 -9.24 9.71 5.70
CA LYS A 148 -10.33 10.59 6.10
C LYS A 148 -11.43 10.55 5.06
N ASP A 149 -12.67 10.46 5.53
CA ASP A 149 -13.84 10.51 4.68
C ASP A 149 -14.09 11.95 4.21
N ASP A 150 -14.19 12.16 2.90
CA ASP A 150 -14.44 13.50 2.32
C ASP A 150 -15.83 14.06 2.63
N GLN A 151 -16.78 13.20 3.04
CA GLN A 151 -18.18 13.59 3.25
C GLN A 151 -18.58 13.66 4.72
N SER A 152 -17.70 13.24 5.63
CA SER A 152 -17.96 13.22 7.07
C SER A 152 -16.70 13.50 7.89
N ASP A 153 -16.85 13.58 9.21
CA ASP A 153 -15.72 13.69 10.16
C ASP A 153 -15.06 12.33 10.49
N ASP A 154 -15.40 11.26 9.76
CA ASP A 154 -14.79 9.94 9.98
C ASP A 154 -13.33 9.96 9.51
N ALA A 155 -12.40 9.74 10.44
CA ALA A 155 -10.99 9.62 10.14
C ALA A 155 -10.43 8.37 10.84
N ARG A 156 -9.61 7.62 10.12
CA ARG A 156 -9.13 6.30 10.53
C ARG A 156 -7.62 6.18 10.45
N ILE A 157 -7.08 5.44 11.40
CA ILE A 157 -5.71 4.93 11.33
C ILE A 157 -5.78 3.44 11.01
N PHE A 158 -5.15 3.05 9.91
CA PHE A 158 -4.99 1.65 9.55
C PHE A 158 -3.64 1.11 10.00
N MET A 159 -3.66 -0.12 10.49
CA MET A 159 -2.45 -0.84 10.88
C MET A 159 -2.59 -2.32 10.52
N SER A 160 -1.72 -2.80 9.64
CA SER A 160 -1.49 -4.23 9.44
C SER A 160 -0.45 -4.72 10.43
N ASN A 161 -0.62 -5.92 11.01
CA ASN A 161 0.20 -6.32 12.13
C ASN A 161 0.76 -7.75 11.99
N HIS A 162 1.69 -8.08 12.88
CA HIS A 162 2.40 -9.37 12.88
C HIS A 162 1.49 -10.58 13.14
N ASP A 163 0.33 -10.39 13.74
CA ASP A 163 -0.70 -11.43 13.91
C ASP A 163 -1.59 -11.64 12.68
N LEU A 164 -1.15 -11.11 11.53
CA LEU A 164 -1.82 -11.23 10.22
C LEU A 164 -3.23 -10.63 10.22
N LYS A 165 -3.42 -9.54 10.95
CA LYS A 165 -4.65 -8.76 10.97
C LYS A 165 -4.43 -7.34 10.49
N LEU A 166 -5.47 -6.80 9.85
CA LEU A 166 -5.58 -5.38 9.55
C LEU A 166 -6.67 -4.78 10.43
N VAL A 167 -6.35 -3.71 11.14
CA VAL A 167 -7.27 -3.01 12.03
C VAL A 167 -7.53 -1.59 11.54
N ALA A 168 -8.75 -1.10 11.75
CA ALA A 168 -9.12 0.30 11.62
C ALA A 168 -9.40 0.89 13.00
N LEU A 169 -8.66 1.95 13.35
CA LEU A 169 -8.81 2.70 14.60
C LEU A 169 -9.37 4.08 14.28
N ASN A 170 -10.29 4.56 15.11
CA ASN A 170 -10.71 5.95 15.03
C ASN A 170 -9.51 6.86 15.31
N ALA A 171 -9.20 7.76 14.39
CA ALA A 171 -8.01 8.60 14.49
C ALA A 171 -8.00 9.48 15.75
N ARG A 172 -9.15 9.94 16.23
CA ARG A 172 -9.24 10.83 17.39
C ARG A 172 -9.26 10.10 18.74
N THR A 173 -9.76 8.85 18.79
CA THR A 173 -10.01 8.15 20.05
C THR A 173 -9.23 6.85 20.23
N GLY A 174 -8.63 6.31 19.16
CA GLY A 174 -7.97 5.00 19.16
C GLY A 174 -8.93 3.81 19.27
N ALA A 175 -10.24 4.05 19.32
CA ALA A 175 -11.23 2.98 19.38
C ALA A 175 -11.28 2.22 18.05
N ARG A 176 -11.38 0.89 18.12
CA ARG A 176 -11.60 0.07 16.91
C ARG A 176 -12.99 0.30 16.35
N TYR A 177 -13.12 0.22 15.03
CA TYR A 177 -14.41 0.17 14.36
C TYR A 177 -14.93 -1.28 14.37
N PRO A 178 -15.96 -1.61 15.17
CA PRO A 178 -16.42 -3.00 15.31
C PRO A 178 -16.96 -3.59 14.01
N ASP A 179 -17.46 -2.74 13.10
CA ASP A 179 -18.03 -3.12 11.81
C ASP A 179 -16.97 -3.22 10.70
N PHE A 180 -15.70 -2.98 11.00
CA PHE A 180 -14.61 -3.17 10.05
C PHE A 180 -14.16 -4.63 10.04
N GLY A 181 -14.37 -5.32 8.92
CA GLY A 181 -14.13 -6.75 8.80
C GLY A 181 -14.98 -7.57 9.77
N GLU A 182 -14.36 -8.51 10.47
CA GLU A 182 -15.00 -9.29 11.51
C GLU A 182 -14.50 -8.85 12.90
N ASN A 183 -15.42 -8.36 13.73
CA ASN A 183 -15.08 -7.85 15.09
C ASN A 183 -14.01 -6.76 15.12
N GLY A 184 -13.95 -5.90 14.10
CA GLY A 184 -13.01 -4.80 13.97
C GLY A 184 -11.65 -5.17 13.37
N TYR A 185 -11.58 -6.32 12.70
CA TYR A 185 -10.37 -6.80 12.03
C TYR A 185 -10.67 -7.43 10.67
N VAL A 186 -9.77 -7.26 9.72
CA VAL A 186 -9.67 -8.10 8.53
C VAL A 186 -8.64 -9.18 8.79
N ASP A 187 -9.04 -10.45 8.64
CA ASP A 187 -8.12 -11.59 8.70
C ASP A 187 -7.33 -11.68 7.38
N LEU A 188 -6.06 -11.33 7.45
CA LEU A 188 -5.15 -11.33 6.31
C LEU A 188 -4.65 -12.73 5.92
N THR A 189 -5.08 -13.78 6.59
CA THR A 189 -4.81 -15.16 6.16
C THR A 189 -5.80 -15.66 5.09
N GLN A 190 -6.90 -14.94 4.90
CA GLN A 190 -7.97 -15.32 3.98
C GLN A 190 -7.75 -14.78 2.56
N GLY A 191 -8.38 -15.41 1.58
CA GLY A 191 -8.49 -14.87 0.21
C GLY A 191 -7.33 -15.21 -0.74
N TYR A 192 -6.38 -16.07 -0.36
CA TYR A 192 -5.23 -16.41 -1.21
C TYR A 192 -5.52 -17.40 -2.34
N GLY A 193 -6.67 -18.04 -2.38
CA GLY A 193 -7.00 -19.05 -3.39
C GLY A 193 -6.16 -20.35 -3.31
N ARG A 194 -5.12 -20.40 -2.48
CA ARG A 194 -4.29 -21.58 -2.22
C ARG A 194 -3.84 -21.63 -0.75
N ALA A 195 -3.30 -22.77 -0.32
CA ALA A 195 -2.78 -22.93 1.04
C ALA A 195 -1.59 -22.00 1.29
N ILE A 196 -1.55 -21.42 2.49
CA ILE A 196 -0.46 -20.58 2.99
C ILE A 196 0.13 -21.18 4.27
N ASP A 197 1.39 -20.87 4.54
CA ASP A 197 2.02 -21.10 5.84
C ASP A 197 2.04 -19.77 6.62
N ALA A 198 1.00 -19.53 7.40
CA ALA A 198 0.84 -18.31 8.19
C ALA A 198 2.02 -18.07 9.17
N SER A 199 2.69 -19.13 9.63
CA SER A 199 3.85 -19.01 10.54
C SER A 199 5.08 -18.37 9.88
N ARG A 200 5.07 -18.28 8.54
CA ARG A 200 6.13 -17.69 7.71
C ARG A 200 5.74 -16.37 7.08
N MET A 201 4.60 -15.83 7.47
CA MET A 201 4.10 -14.57 6.98
C MET A 201 4.04 -13.54 8.10
N THR A 202 4.14 -12.28 7.74
CA THR A 202 3.92 -11.15 8.65
C THR A 202 3.52 -9.91 7.86
N TYR A 203 2.98 -8.94 8.56
CA TYR A 203 2.68 -7.61 8.05
C TYR A 203 3.29 -6.58 8.99
N SER A 204 4.02 -5.63 8.48
CA SER A 204 4.66 -4.60 9.30
C SER A 204 4.89 -3.29 8.55
N SER A 205 4.30 -3.18 7.35
CA SER A 205 4.35 -1.96 6.55
C SER A 205 2.98 -1.30 6.52
N PRO A 206 2.91 0.04 6.42
CA PRO A 206 1.64 0.71 6.25
C PRO A 206 0.95 0.26 4.97
N VAL A 207 -0.36 0.27 4.97
CA VAL A 207 -1.17 0.08 3.75
C VAL A 207 -1.08 1.33 2.88
N ALA A 208 -1.22 1.20 1.57
CA ALA A 208 -1.45 2.38 0.73
C ALA A 208 -2.92 2.78 0.79
N VAL A 209 -3.19 4.07 0.77
CA VAL A 209 -4.54 4.65 0.79
C VAL A 209 -4.81 5.28 -0.57
N ALA A 210 -5.90 4.91 -1.22
CA ALA A 210 -6.30 5.38 -2.53
C ALA A 210 -7.81 5.66 -2.52
N GLY A 211 -8.21 6.88 -2.24
CA GLY A 211 -9.60 7.23 -1.95
C GLY A 211 -10.17 6.31 -0.87
N ASP A 212 -11.25 5.59 -1.18
CA ASP A 212 -11.89 4.62 -0.26
C ASP A 212 -11.32 3.20 -0.35
N THR A 213 -10.16 3.03 -0.96
CA THR A 213 -9.48 1.75 -1.12
C THR A 213 -8.19 1.72 -0.32
N ILE A 214 -8.01 0.72 0.54
CA ILE A 214 -6.76 0.45 1.24
C ILE A 214 -6.12 -0.80 0.67
N ILE A 215 -4.81 -0.73 0.40
CA ILE A 215 -4.08 -1.76 -0.35
C ILE A 215 -2.91 -2.25 0.50
N THR A 216 -2.82 -3.55 0.70
CA THR A 216 -1.77 -4.17 1.51
C THR A 216 -0.96 -5.18 0.74
N GLY A 217 0.35 -5.12 0.90
CA GLY A 217 1.27 -6.19 0.56
C GLY A 217 1.46 -7.14 1.74
N SER A 218 2.56 -7.88 1.74
CA SER A 218 2.90 -8.82 2.81
C SER A 218 4.40 -9.02 2.91
N ILE A 219 4.86 -9.63 4.02
CA ILE A 219 6.22 -10.16 4.17
C ILE A 219 6.11 -11.67 4.27
N VAL A 220 6.76 -12.38 3.35
CA VAL A 220 6.84 -13.84 3.32
C VAL A 220 8.28 -14.25 3.59
N GLN A 221 8.51 -15.29 4.37
CA GLN A 221 9.87 -15.79 4.61
C GLN A 221 10.40 -16.50 3.36
N ASP A 222 11.53 -16.09 2.85
CA ASP A 222 12.13 -16.42 1.56
C ASP A 222 13.51 -17.08 1.64
N THR A 223 14.21 -16.95 2.77
CA THR A 223 15.62 -17.31 2.93
C THR A 223 15.90 -18.81 3.03
N ASN A 224 14.90 -19.69 3.12
CA ASN A 224 15.12 -21.11 3.26
C ASN A 224 15.31 -21.81 1.90
N ILE A 225 16.54 -21.98 1.48
CA ILE A 225 16.91 -22.60 0.19
C ILE A 225 16.41 -24.04 -0.03
N ARG A 226 15.92 -24.70 1.00
CA ARG A 226 15.39 -26.07 0.91
C ARG A 226 13.90 -26.11 0.64
N LEU A 227 13.19 -24.99 0.77
CA LEU A 227 11.76 -24.93 0.52
C LEU A 227 11.49 -24.79 -0.96
N ARG A 228 10.74 -25.74 -1.51
CA ARG A 228 10.16 -25.64 -2.84
C ARG A 228 8.87 -24.85 -2.81
N GLU A 229 8.07 -25.05 -1.77
CA GLU A 229 6.75 -24.46 -1.60
C GLU A 229 6.81 -23.26 -0.66
N ALA A 230 6.19 -22.17 -1.03
CA ALA A 230 6.10 -20.99 -0.20
C ALA A 230 4.76 -20.27 -0.39
N SER A 231 4.35 -19.50 0.62
CA SER A 231 3.15 -18.66 0.54
C SER A 231 3.31 -17.60 -0.53
N PRO A 232 2.23 -17.28 -1.28
CA PRO A 232 2.26 -16.19 -2.26
C PRO A 232 2.36 -14.84 -1.55
N GLY A 233 2.94 -13.87 -2.26
CA GLY A 233 3.07 -12.50 -1.79
C GLY A 233 2.00 -11.56 -2.35
N ASP A 234 0.82 -12.07 -2.65
CA ASP A 234 -0.25 -11.36 -3.33
C ASP A 234 -0.61 -10.03 -2.66
N VAL A 235 -0.91 -9.03 -3.47
CA VAL A 235 -1.39 -7.72 -3.03
C VAL A 235 -2.91 -7.71 -3.03
N ARG A 236 -3.51 -7.16 -1.98
CA ARG A 236 -4.97 -7.18 -1.80
C ARG A 236 -5.48 -5.80 -1.42
N ALA A 237 -6.65 -5.48 -1.96
CA ALA A 237 -7.34 -4.24 -1.63
C ALA A 237 -8.63 -4.50 -0.87
N TYR A 238 -8.94 -3.57 0.01
CA TYR A 238 -10.11 -3.59 0.87
C TYR A 238 -10.79 -2.23 0.86
N ASP A 239 -12.08 -2.22 1.09
CA ASP A 239 -12.84 -1.00 1.34
C ASP A 239 -12.45 -0.39 2.69
N ALA A 240 -12.13 0.91 2.71
CA ALA A 240 -11.64 1.61 3.89
C ALA A 240 -12.68 1.68 5.04
N ARG A 241 -13.98 1.64 4.73
CA ARG A 241 -15.04 1.72 5.73
C ARG A 241 -15.40 0.37 6.30
N THR A 242 -15.49 -0.65 5.46
CA THR A 242 -16.06 -1.97 5.80
C THR A 242 -15.03 -3.07 5.96
N GLY A 243 -13.83 -2.92 5.39
CA GLY A 243 -12.83 -3.99 5.34
C GLY A 243 -13.18 -5.13 4.38
N VAL A 244 -14.20 -4.97 3.55
CA VAL A 244 -14.56 -5.96 2.52
C VAL A 244 -13.49 -5.97 1.43
N MET A 245 -13.00 -7.14 1.06
CA MET A 245 -12.01 -7.28 0.00
C MET A 245 -12.62 -6.86 -1.34
N LYS A 246 -11.97 -5.91 -2.02
CA LYS A 246 -12.35 -5.41 -3.35
C LYS A 246 -11.73 -6.27 -4.46
N TRP A 247 -10.43 -6.54 -4.37
CA TRP A 247 -9.70 -7.33 -5.35
C TRP A 247 -8.41 -7.94 -4.77
N ILE A 248 -7.84 -8.87 -5.52
CA ILE A 248 -6.53 -9.45 -5.31
C ILE A 248 -5.72 -9.36 -6.60
N PHE A 249 -4.45 -8.99 -6.49
CA PHE A 249 -3.47 -9.07 -7.56
C PHE A 249 -2.48 -10.18 -7.25
N HIS A 250 -2.43 -11.22 -8.09
CA HIS A 250 -1.50 -12.31 -7.96
C HIS A 250 -0.11 -11.85 -8.44
N THR A 251 0.82 -11.66 -7.54
CA THR A 251 2.21 -11.29 -7.87
C THR A 251 2.96 -12.42 -8.57
N ILE A 252 2.50 -13.66 -8.40
CA ILE A 252 2.83 -14.83 -9.21
C ILE A 252 1.57 -15.21 -9.98
N PRO A 253 1.50 -14.99 -11.29
CA PRO A 253 0.33 -15.26 -12.12
C PRO A 253 -0.16 -16.71 -11.98
N GLN A 254 -1.47 -16.89 -12.02
CA GLN A 254 -2.14 -18.17 -11.80
C GLN A 254 -2.93 -18.60 -13.05
N GLY A 255 -3.05 -19.91 -13.26
CA GLY A 255 -3.95 -20.47 -14.30
C GLY A 255 -3.63 -19.97 -15.70
N ASP A 256 -4.46 -19.07 -16.24
CA ASP A 256 -4.36 -18.44 -17.56
C ASP A 256 -4.04 -16.93 -17.51
N GLU A 257 -3.67 -16.42 -16.32
CA GLU A 257 -3.31 -15.02 -16.16
C GLU A 257 -2.06 -14.64 -16.96
N PHE A 258 -2.00 -13.36 -17.35
CA PHE A 258 -0.88 -12.80 -18.07
C PHE A 258 0.45 -13.04 -17.34
N GLY A 259 1.43 -13.62 -18.02
CA GLY A 259 2.77 -13.86 -17.49
C GLY A 259 2.97 -15.22 -16.83
N VAL A 260 1.93 -16.07 -16.72
CA VAL A 260 2.03 -17.41 -16.12
C VAL A 260 3.04 -18.31 -16.87
N ASP A 261 3.19 -18.13 -18.17
CA ASP A 261 4.13 -18.85 -19.04
C ASP A 261 5.61 -18.53 -18.73
N SER A 262 5.85 -17.42 -18.03
CA SER A 262 7.18 -17.07 -17.51
C SER A 262 7.63 -17.95 -16.33
N TRP A 263 6.73 -18.77 -15.78
CA TRP A 263 6.95 -19.73 -14.70
C TRP A 263 6.93 -21.14 -15.27
N GLN A 264 8.04 -21.54 -15.90
CA GLN A 264 8.14 -22.83 -16.59
C GLN A 264 7.94 -24.02 -15.65
N ASN A 265 7.53 -25.17 -16.21
CA ASN A 265 7.22 -26.40 -15.48
C ASN A 265 6.13 -26.20 -14.40
N GLU A 266 5.18 -25.30 -14.66
CA GLU A 266 4.11 -24.94 -13.74
C GLU A 266 4.61 -24.53 -12.34
N SER A 267 5.82 -23.96 -12.27
CA SER A 267 6.43 -23.57 -10.99
C SER A 267 5.64 -22.51 -10.24
N TRP A 268 4.75 -21.77 -10.89
CA TRP A 268 3.80 -20.86 -10.26
C TRP A 268 2.90 -21.54 -9.22
N ARG A 269 2.61 -22.85 -9.36
CA ARG A 269 1.72 -23.58 -8.45
C ARG A 269 2.26 -23.69 -7.02
N TYR A 270 3.56 -23.65 -6.85
CA TYR A 270 4.22 -23.85 -5.57
C TYR A 270 5.19 -22.74 -5.16
N SER A 271 5.67 -21.95 -6.11
CA SER A 271 6.52 -20.81 -5.80
C SER A 271 5.74 -19.76 -4.99
N GLY A 272 6.44 -19.03 -4.17
CA GLY A 272 5.87 -18.00 -3.32
C GLY A 272 6.77 -16.78 -3.25
N HIS A 273 6.52 -15.94 -2.20
CA HIS A 273 7.15 -14.65 -2.07
C HIS A 273 6.72 -13.70 -3.20
N THR A 274 7.62 -13.02 -3.91
CA THR A 274 7.31 -12.01 -4.93
C THR A 274 6.38 -10.93 -4.36
N ASN A 275 6.53 -10.65 -3.08
CA ASN A 275 5.63 -9.81 -2.29
C ASN A 275 6.01 -8.32 -2.40
N VAL A 276 5.09 -7.49 -2.00
CA VAL A 276 5.35 -6.08 -1.69
C VAL A 276 5.50 -5.95 -0.18
N TRP A 277 6.74 -5.87 0.29
CA TRP A 277 7.05 -5.83 1.73
C TRP A 277 7.30 -4.43 2.28
N SER A 278 7.31 -3.43 1.42
CA SER A 278 7.60 -2.05 1.75
C SER A 278 6.40 -1.15 1.41
N TYR A 279 6.67 0.08 1.06
CA TYR A 279 5.66 1.07 0.71
C TYR A 279 5.26 0.95 -0.76
N MET A 280 4.05 1.39 -1.06
CA MET A 280 3.56 1.58 -2.42
C MET A 280 3.46 3.08 -2.70
N ALA A 281 3.25 3.46 -3.95
CA ALA A 281 2.86 4.81 -4.32
C ALA A 281 1.52 4.76 -5.06
N VAL A 282 0.73 5.80 -4.91
CA VAL A 282 -0.59 5.93 -5.55
C VAL A 282 -0.63 7.22 -6.35
N ASP A 283 -1.12 7.13 -7.57
CA ASP A 283 -1.49 8.24 -8.43
C ASP A 283 -3.03 8.24 -8.57
N GLU A 284 -3.70 9.04 -7.77
CA GLU A 284 -5.17 9.12 -7.79
C GLU A 284 -5.69 9.76 -9.08
N GLU A 285 -4.92 10.66 -9.70
CA GLU A 285 -5.29 11.30 -10.96
C GLU A 285 -5.35 10.28 -12.11
N LEU A 286 -4.37 9.37 -12.15
CA LEU A 286 -4.32 8.29 -13.15
C LEU A 286 -5.09 7.03 -12.70
N GLY A 287 -5.54 6.96 -11.45
CA GLY A 287 -6.19 5.78 -10.89
C GLY A 287 -5.26 4.57 -10.75
N LEU A 288 -3.98 4.80 -10.44
CA LEU A 288 -2.95 3.75 -10.41
C LEU A 288 -2.30 3.60 -9.04
N VAL A 289 -2.07 2.34 -8.64
CA VAL A 289 -1.14 2.00 -7.56
C VAL A 289 0.09 1.31 -8.14
N PHE A 290 1.27 1.66 -7.63
CA PHE A 290 2.56 1.11 -8.07
C PHE A 290 3.09 0.12 -7.04
N LEU A 291 3.25 -1.13 -7.45
CA LEU A 291 3.65 -2.26 -6.62
C LEU A 291 5.13 -2.58 -6.85
N PRO A 292 6.04 -2.25 -5.91
CA PRO A 292 7.45 -2.63 -5.98
C PRO A 292 7.62 -4.05 -5.45
N THR A 293 7.71 -5.04 -6.34
CA THR A 293 7.76 -6.45 -5.95
C THR A 293 9.18 -6.93 -5.67
N GLY A 294 9.26 -7.94 -4.82
CA GLY A 294 10.50 -8.60 -4.44
C GLY A 294 10.84 -9.86 -5.23
N THR A 295 11.93 -10.47 -4.85
CA THR A 295 12.43 -11.75 -5.39
C THR A 295 11.48 -12.88 -5.04
N PRO A 296 11.32 -13.92 -5.89
CA PRO A 296 10.53 -15.12 -5.53
C PRO A 296 11.30 -16.03 -4.58
N SER A 297 10.60 -16.89 -3.87
CA SER A 297 11.22 -17.96 -3.07
C SER A 297 11.97 -18.95 -3.98
N ASN A 298 13.21 -19.32 -3.62
CA ASN A 298 13.97 -18.64 -2.57
C ASN A 298 14.99 -17.68 -3.22
N ASP A 299 15.47 -16.69 -2.46
CA ASP A 299 16.29 -15.57 -2.97
C ASP A 299 17.61 -16.00 -3.65
N TRP A 300 18.20 -17.09 -3.21
CA TRP A 300 19.57 -17.47 -3.56
C TRP A 300 19.64 -18.70 -4.47
N TYR A 301 18.50 -19.27 -4.86
CA TYR A 301 18.45 -20.46 -5.72
C TYR A 301 17.20 -20.52 -6.61
N GLY A 302 17.35 -20.28 -7.90
CA GLY A 302 16.24 -20.29 -8.86
C GLY A 302 15.90 -21.62 -9.50
N GLY A 303 16.63 -22.71 -9.22
CA GLY A 303 16.44 -24.01 -9.91
C GLY A 303 15.06 -24.65 -9.71
N MET A 304 14.30 -24.22 -8.70
CA MET A 304 12.93 -24.70 -8.46
C MET A 304 11.87 -23.88 -9.22
N ARG A 305 12.22 -22.74 -9.79
CA ARG A 305 11.32 -21.81 -10.48
C ARG A 305 11.86 -21.37 -11.84
N PRO A 306 12.08 -22.30 -12.79
CA PRO A 306 12.64 -21.95 -14.09
C PRO A 306 11.76 -20.96 -14.85
N GLY A 307 12.36 -20.17 -15.74
CA GLY A 307 11.73 -19.12 -16.51
C GLY A 307 12.04 -17.72 -15.98
N ASN A 308 11.41 -16.69 -16.53
CA ASN A 308 11.68 -15.29 -16.20
C ASN A 308 11.01 -14.81 -14.89
N ASN A 309 10.03 -15.56 -14.38
CA ASN A 309 9.36 -15.35 -13.11
C ASN A 309 8.66 -13.99 -12.97
N LEU A 310 7.81 -13.63 -13.94
CA LEU A 310 6.99 -12.41 -13.85
C LEU A 310 5.93 -12.59 -12.74
N PHE A 311 5.67 -11.64 -11.88
CA PHE A 311 6.09 -10.26 -11.71
C PHE A 311 7.20 -10.07 -10.64
N ALA A 312 8.12 -11.00 -10.49
CA ALA A 312 9.23 -10.81 -9.57
C ALA A 312 10.09 -9.61 -9.96
N GLU A 313 10.66 -8.94 -8.97
CA GLU A 313 11.64 -7.85 -9.11
C GLU A 313 11.17 -6.83 -10.15
N SER A 314 9.90 -6.45 -10.03
CA SER A 314 9.19 -5.58 -10.97
C SER A 314 8.58 -4.37 -10.27
N ILE A 315 8.38 -3.32 -11.04
CA ILE A 315 7.38 -2.31 -10.71
C ILE A 315 6.14 -2.60 -11.54
N VAL A 316 4.99 -2.74 -10.87
CA VAL A 316 3.72 -3.08 -11.52
C VAL A 316 2.72 -1.98 -11.24
N ALA A 317 2.20 -1.35 -12.29
CA ALA A 317 1.09 -0.41 -12.19
C ALA A 317 -0.24 -1.17 -12.30
N VAL A 318 -1.07 -1.02 -11.29
CA VAL A 318 -2.36 -1.69 -11.14
C VAL A 318 -3.45 -0.64 -11.00
N ASP A 319 -4.57 -0.85 -11.66
CA ASP A 319 -5.76 -0.03 -11.52
C ASP A 319 -6.34 -0.15 -10.10
N ILE A 320 -6.56 0.98 -9.43
CA ILE A 320 -6.98 1.05 -8.01
C ILE A 320 -8.34 0.37 -7.78
N GLU A 321 -9.28 0.51 -8.73
CA GLU A 321 -10.65 0.02 -8.53
C GLU A 321 -10.80 -1.48 -8.83
N THR A 322 -10.04 -1.99 -9.80
CA THR A 322 -10.22 -3.34 -10.33
C THR A 322 -9.12 -4.32 -9.98
N GLY A 323 -7.95 -3.83 -9.54
CA GLY A 323 -6.78 -4.67 -9.33
C GLY A 323 -6.14 -5.18 -10.62
N GLN A 324 -6.56 -4.71 -11.79
CA GLN A 324 -6.02 -5.16 -13.07
C GLN A 324 -4.68 -4.48 -13.37
N ARG A 325 -3.72 -5.27 -13.87
CA ARG A 325 -2.44 -4.74 -14.34
C ARG A 325 -2.63 -3.82 -15.54
N VAL A 326 -2.17 -2.59 -15.44
CA VAL A 326 -2.13 -1.64 -16.54
C VAL A 326 -0.81 -1.79 -17.32
N TRP A 327 0.32 -1.71 -16.63
CA TRP A 327 1.64 -1.97 -17.19
C TRP A 327 2.60 -2.50 -16.11
N HIS A 328 3.79 -2.92 -16.52
CA HIS A 328 4.86 -3.32 -15.63
C HIS A 328 6.23 -3.11 -16.27
N PHE A 329 7.23 -3.05 -15.43
CA PHE A 329 8.63 -3.13 -15.82
C PHE A 329 9.34 -4.15 -14.93
N GLN A 330 9.82 -5.24 -15.49
CA GLN A 330 10.62 -6.23 -14.77
C GLN A 330 12.09 -5.86 -14.89
N ALA A 331 12.73 -5.48 -13.79
CA ALA A 331 14.13 -5.08 -13.77
C ALA A 331 15.07 -6.28 -13.87
N ILE A 332 14.69 -7.41 -13.26
CA ILE A 332 15.52 -8.61 -13.22
C ILE A 332 14.68 -9.82 -13.58
N HIS A 333 15.13 -10.54 -14.60
CA HIS A 333 14.56 -11.82 -15.01
C HIS A 333 15.28 -12.94 -14.29
N HIS A 334 14.52 -13.84 -13.64
CA HIS A 334 15.06 -14.96 -12.90
C HIS A 334 16.11 -14.56 -11.84
N GLY A 335 15.75 -13.60 -10.98
CA GLY A 335 16.66 -13.06 -9.96
C GLY A 335 17.16 -14.11 -8.97
N LEU A 336 18.41 -13.99 -8.52
CA LEU A 336 19.09 -14.93 -7.62
C LEU A 336 19.87 -14.22 -6.51
N TRP A 337 19.69 -12.91 -6.35
CA TRP A 337 20.52 -12.08 -5.50
C TRP A 337 19.74 -11.19 -4.54
N ASP A 338 18.45 -11.49 -4.35
CA ASP A 338 17.57 -10.68 -3.48
C ASP A 338 17.59 -9.19 -3.87
N TRP A 339 17.44 -8.91 -5.17
CA TRP A 339 17.48 -7.54 -5.70
C TRP A 339 16.10 -6.92 -5.82
N ASP A 340 15.33 -6.98 -4.73
CA ASP A 340 14.03 -6.36 -4.62
C ASP A 340 14.02 -4.88 -4.98
N PHE A 341 12.83 -4.38 -5.29
CA PHE A 341 12.51 -2.98 -5.14
C PHE A 341 12.14 -2.70 -3.67
N PRO A 342 13.02 -2.02 -2.90
CA PRO A 342 12.91 -1.94 -1.45
C PRO A 342 11.95 -0.87 -0.94
N THR A 343 11.35 -0.07 -1.83
CA THR A 343 10.46 1.04 -1.51
C THR A 343 9.54 1.35 -2.68
N GLY A 344 8.41 2.02 -2.43
CA GLY A 344 7.59 2.60 -3.49
C GLY A 344 8.35 3.67 -4.28
N PRO A 345 7.98 3.87 -5.55
CA PRO A 345 8.54 4.93 -6.37
C PRO A 345 8.16 6.31 -5.83
N ASN A 346 8.94 7.33 -6.22
CA ASN A 346 8.48 8.71 -6.18
C ASN A 346 7.74 9.04 -7.48
N LEU A 347 6.56 9.62 -7.38
CA LEU A 347 5.85 10.15 -8.55
C LEU A 347 6.39 11.53 -8.91
N LEU A 348 6.52 11.79 -10.20
CA LEU A 348 7.16 12.97 -10.73
C LEU A 348 6.42 13.49 -11.96
N ASP A 349 6.29 14.81 -12.05
CA ASP A 349 5.99 15.50 -13.29
C ASP A 349 7.28 16.04 -13.90
N ILE A 350 7.66 15.56 -15.07
CA ILE A 350 8.90 15.93 -15.74
C ILE A 350 8.62 16.47 -17.13
N THR A 351 9.47 17.39 -17.59
CA THR A 351 9.41 17.91 -18.96
C THR A 351 10.53 17.29 -19.79
N VAL A 352 10.18 16.52 -20.83
CA VAL A 352 11.13 15.94 -21.76
C VAL A 352 10.81 16.44 -23.15
N ASP A 353 11.78 17.08 -23.80
CA ASP A 353 11.63 17.67 -25.15
C ASP A 353 10.40 18.61 -25.25
N GLY A 354 10.13 19.38 -24.19
CA GLY A 354 9.01 20.32 -24.11
C GLY A 354 7.63 19.65 -23.89
N ARG A 355 7.58 18.38 -23.53
CA ARG A 355 6.36 17.64 -23.19
C ARG A 355 6.32 17.34 -21.70
N GLU A 356 5.21 17.65 -21.06
CA GLU A 356 4.92 17.21 -19.70
C GLU A 356 4.65 15.70 -19.69
N ILE A 357 5.33 14.98 -18.80
CA ILE A 357 5.26 13.52 -18.67
C ILE A 357 5.08 13.17 -17.21
N LYS A 358 4.04 12.40 -16.87
CA LYS A 358 3.91 11.70 -15.62
C LYS A 358 4.92 10.56 -15.58
N ALA A 359 5.79 10.55 -14.59
CA ALA A 359 6.88 9.60 -14.47
C ALA A 359 6.99 9.05 -13.05
N ILE A 360 7.68 7.94 -12.90
CA ILE A 360 8.08 7.40 -11.61
C ILE A 360 9.60 7.30 -11.53
N ALA A 361 10.16 7.56 -10.36
CA ALA A 361 11.55 7.26 -10.04
C ALA A 361 11.60 6.12 -9.03
N GLN A 362 12.13 4.98 -9.45
CA GLN A 362 12.22 3.77 -8.64
C GLN A 362 13.68 3.39 -8.40
N VAL A 363 14.07 3.29 -7.13
CA VAL A 363 15.38 2.75 -6.76
C VAL A 363 15.33 1.25 -6.55
N SER A 364 16.41 0.55 -6.85
CA SER A 364 16.55 -0.90 -6.63
C SER A 364 17.73 -1.23 -5.70
N LYS A 365 17.76 -2.44 -5.17
CA LYS A 365 18.93 -2.95 -4.41
C LYS A 365 20.21 -3.04 -5.25
N GLN A 366 20.11 -2.94 -6.57
CA GLN A 366 21.25 -2.85 -7.48
C GLN A 366 21.92 -1.45 -7.49
N ALA A 367 21.37 -0.48 -6.75
CA ALA A 367 21.79 0.94 -6.75
C ALA A 367 21.55 1.63 -8.11
N PHE A 368 20.56 1.20 -8.87
CA PHE A 368 20.03 1.90 -10.04
C PHE A 368 18.72 2.62 -9.70
N THR A 369 18.49 3.68 -10.44
CA THR A 369 17.21 4.40 -10.48
C THR A 369 16.70 4.43 -11.91
#